data_33f8200fc4739c4413c9c0a3327c3812
#
_entry.id   33f8200fc4739c4413c9c0a3327c3812
#
_cell.length_a   1.000
_cell.length_b   1.000
_cell.length_c   1.000
_cell.angle_alpha   90.00
_cell.angle_beta   90.00
_cell.angle_gamma   90.00
#
_symmetry.space_group_name_H-M   'P 1'
#
loop_
_entity.id
_entity.type
_entity.pdbx_description
1 polymer ?
#
loop_
_entity_poly.entity_id
_entity_poly.type
_entity_poly.pdbx_seq_one_letter_code
_entity_poly.pdbx_strand_id
1 'polypeptide(L)'
;MANIGNPFTPVGKKVVLCGSGELGKEIAIELERYGVHVVAVDKYANAPAMQVAQSSHVLSMLDGDALAEMIEKENPDLIIPEVEAIATPKLIELEKKGYTVIPTANATYLTMNREGIRRLAAEELGIPTSRYEFAQTEDEFRAAVGRIGFPCV
;
A
#
# COMPACT_ATOMS: atom_id res chain seq x y z
N MET A 1 17.15 -11.88 17.51
CA MET A 1 15.93 -12.50 18.08
C MET A 1 14.84 -11.45 17.96
N ALA A 2 13.75 -11.73 17.26
CA ALA A 2 12.63 -10.78 17.19
C ALA A 2 11.98 -10.69 18.58
N ASN A 3 11.91 -9.49 19.15
CA ASN A 3 11.15 -9.27 20.37
C ASN A 3 9.67 -9.19 20.01
N ILE A 4 8.95 -10.28 20.25
CA ILE A 4 7.50 -10.28 20.20
C ILE A 4 7.03 -9.82 21.57
N GLY A 5 6.36 -8.68 21.61
CA GLY A 5 5.87 -8.08 22.86
C GLY A 5 4.35 -7.95 22.84
N ASN A 6 3.78 -7.62 23.98
CA ASN A 6 2.37 -7.24 24.03
C ASN A 6 2.20 -5.80 23.54
N PRO A 7 1.09 -5.46 22.88
CA PRO A 7 0.74 -4.08 22.56
C PRO A 7 0.82 -3.19 23.82
N PHE A 8 1.15 -1.91 23.63
CA PHE A 8 1.28 -0.92 24.73
C PHE A 8 2.41 -1.16 25.72
N THR A 9 3.35 -2.05 25.42
CA THR A 9 4.57 -2.24 26.23
C THR A 9 5.78 -1.61 25.54
N PRO A 10 6.87 -1.29 26.27
CA PRO A 10 8.07 -0.70 25.66
C PRO A 10 8.77 -1.58 24.62
N VAL A 11 8.47 -2.87 24.60
CA VAL A 11 9.01 -3.84 23.65
C VAL A 11 8.00 -4.22 22.56
N GLY A 12 6.77 -3.72 22.69
CA GLY A 12 5.71 -3.91 21.68
C GLY A 12 6.06 -3.21 20.39
N LYS A 13 5.68 -3.82 19.26
CA LYS A 13 5.79 -3.21 17.94
C LYS A 13 4.48 -2.56 17.55
N LYS A 14 4.56 -1.41 16.87
CA LYS A 14 3.40 -0.69 16.34
C LYS A 14 3.43 -0.70 14.82
N VAL A 15 2.30 -1.03 14.22
CA VAL A 15 2.10 -1.04 12.77
C VAL A 15 0.96 -0.10 12.41
N VAL A 16 1.18 0.75 11.42
CA VAL A 16 0.11 1.48 10.72
C VAL A 16 -0.26 0.69 9.47
N LEU A 17 -1.49 0.19 9.45
CA LEU A 17 -2.07 -0.54 8.33
C LEU A 17 -2.91 0.41 7.48
N CYS A 18 -2.40 0.76 6.31
CA CYS A 18 -3.03 1.66 5.35
C CYS A 18 -3.91 0.88 4.38
N GLY A 19 -5.17 0.73 4.73
CA GLY A 19 -6.19 -0.10 4.08
C GLY A 19 -6.81 -1.03 5.12
N SER A 20 -8.08 -0.81 5.40
CA SER A 20 -8.78 -1.50 6.49
C SER A 20 -9.97 -2.32 5.99
N GLY A 21 -9.93 -2.76 4.72
CA GLY A 21 -10.91 -3.66 4.12
C GLY A 21 -10.84 -5.08 4.67
N GLU A 22 -11.44 -6.02 3.97
CA GLU A 22 -11.49 -7.42 4.42
C GLU A 22 -10.10 -8.05 4.48
N LEU A 23 -9.25 -7.82 3.49
CA LEU A 23 -7.87 -8.29 3.51
C LEU A 23 -7.06 -7.60 4.61
N GLY A 24 -7.25 -6.28 4.78
CA GLY A 24 -6.64 -5.53 5.90
C GLY A 24 -7.02 -6.10 7.25
N LYS A 25 -8.26 -6.60 7.41
CA LYS A 25 -8.71 -7.26 8.64
C LYS A 25 -7.94 -8.56 8.92
N GLU A 26 -7.72 -9.39 7.90
CA GLU A 26 -6.92 -10.61 8.06
C GLU A 26 -5.47 -10.30 8.45
N ILE A 27 -4.88 -9.27 7.84
CA ILE A 27 -3.54 -8.79 8.21
C ILE A 27 -3.52 -8.31 9.66
N ALA A 28 -4.52 -7.53 10.08
CA ALA A 28 -4.62 -7.05 11.46
C ALA A 28 -4.72 -8.22 12.46
N ILE A 29 -5.58 -9.19 12.21
CA ILE A 29 -5.73 -10.38 13.05
C ILE A 29 -4.41 -11.14 13.20
N GLU A 30 -3.69 -11.32 12.10
CA GLU A 30 -2.40 -12.04 12.15
C GLU A 30 -1.34 -11.24 12.91
N LEU A 31 -1.25 -9.93 12.73
CA LEU A 31 -0.36 -9.06 13.49
C LEU A 31 -0.66 -9.11 15.00
N GLU A 32 -1.93 -9.14 15.37
CA GLU A 32 -2.34 -9.24 16.78
C GLU A 32 -1.93 -10.57 17.43
N ARG A 33 -1.92 -11.67 16.67
CA ARG A 33 -1.41 -12.97 17.15
C ARG A 33 0.07 -12.88 17.56
N TYR A 34 0.84 -11.97 16.97
CA TYR A 34 2.22 -11.69 17.33
C TYR A 34 2.37 -10.61 18.42
N GLY A 35 1.28 -10.12 18.97
CA GLY A 35 1.30 -9.06 19.97
C GLY A 35 1.72 -7.70 19.44
N VAL A 36 1.39 -7.42 18.18
CA VAL A 36 1.65 -6.13 17.53
C VAL A 36 0.50 -5.18 17.79
N HIS A 37 0.82 -3.91 18.09
CA HIS A 37 -0.19 -2.85 18.14
C HIS A 37 -0.56 -2.42 16.71
N VAL A 38 -1.77 -2.69 16.28
CA VAL A 38 -2.26 -2.31 14.96
C VAL A 38 -3.04 -1.01 15.04
N VAL A 39 -2.66 -0.07 14.18
CA VAL A 39 -3.39 1.18 13.91
C VAL A 39 -4.00 1.06 12.52
N ALA A 40 -5.30 0.85 12.45
CA ALA A 40 -6.03 0.65 11.18
C ALA A 40 -6.45 2.00 10.57
N VAL A 41 -6.19 2.20 9.28
CA VAL A 41 -6.48 3.46 8.58
C VAL A 41 -7.32 3.20 7.35
N ASP A 42 -8.41 3.97 7.20
CA ASP A 42 -9.24 3.96 5.99
C ASP A 42 -9.97 5.29 5.82
N LYS A 43 -10.56 5.50 4.63
CA LYS A 43 -11.34 6.70 4.30
C LYS A 43 -12.73 6.76 4.95
N TYR A 44 -13.20 5.65 5.55
CA TYR A 44 -14.51 5.55 6.19
C TYR A 44 -14.41 4.87 7.56
N ALA A 45 -15.32 5.23 8.45
CA ALA A 45 -15.37 4.69 9.80
C ALA A 45 -15.90 3.24 9.82
N ASN A 46 -15.51 2.51 10.86
CA ASN A 46 -15.92 1.12 11.09
C ASN A 46 -15.55 0.15 9.95
N ALA A 47 -14.48 0.46 9.21
CA ALA A 47 -13.91 -0.46 8.23
C ALA A 47 -13.56 -1.81 8.90
N PRO A 48 -13.58 -2.94 8.17
CA PRO A 48 -13.41 -4.27 8.73
C PRO A 48 -12.21 -4.44 9.68
N ALA A 49 -11.03 -3.94 9.32
CA ALA A 49 -9.85 -4.03 10.18
C ALA A 49 -9.96 -3.18 11.46
N MET A 50 -10.69 -2.05 11.41
CA MET A 50 -10.90 -1.20 12.60
C MET A 50 -11.68 -1.90 13.71
N GLN A 51 -12.41 -2.97 13.39
CA GLN A 51 -13.19 -3.75 14.36
C GLN A 51 -12.30 -4.64 15.25
N VAL A 52 -11.09 -4.91 14.82
CA VAL A 52 -10.14 -5.78 15.54
C VAL A 52 -8.88 -5.04 15.97
N ALA A 53 -8.49 -3.95 15.32
CA ALA A 53 -7.31 -3.17 15.65
C ALA A 53 -7.42 -2.45 17.00
N GLN A 54 -6.29 -2.18 17.67
CA GLN A 54 -6.23 -1.46 18.94
C GLN A 54 -6.56 0.02 18.82
N SER A 55 -6.31 0.61 17.64
CA SER A 55 -6.67 1.99 17.35
C SER A 55 -6.93 2.19 15.86
N SER A 56 -7.58 3.31 15.51
CA SER A 56 -7.89 3.57 14.11
C SER A 56 -7.96 5.05 13.81
N HIS A 57 -7.73 5.39 12.54
CA HIS A 57 -7.93 6.73 11.98
C HIS A 57 -8.79 6.68 10.73
N VAL A 58 -9.63 7.70 10.58
CA VAL A 58 -10.45 7.89 9.38
C VAL A 58 -9.91 9.10 8.63
N LEU A 59 -9.27 8.86 7.48
CA LEU A 59 -8.74 9.90 6.61
C LEU A 59 -8.59 9.39 5.18
N SER A 60 -8.57 10.32 4.22
CA SER A 60 -8.21 9.97 2.84
C SER A 60 -6.70 9.78 2.74
N MET A 61 -6.27 8.55 2.49
CA MET A 61 -4.84 8.25 2.30
C MET A 61 -4.28 8.79 0.97
N LEU A 62 -5.13 9.34 0.08
CA LEU A 62 -4.70 10.12 -1.08
C LEU A 62 -4.27 11.55 -0.69
N ASP A 63 -4.69 12.05 0.48
CA ASP A 63 -4.15 13.26 1.07
C ASP A 63 -2.82 12.93 1.76
N GLY A 64 -1.72 13.17 1.04
CA GLY A 64 -0.39 12.82 1.51
C GLY A 64 0.04 13.56 2.77
N ASP A 65 -0.42 14.79 2.96
CA ASP A 65 -0.04 15.59 4.14
C ASP A 65 -0.79 15.11 5.38
N ALA A 66 -2.09 14.85 5.27
CA ALA A 66 -2.87 14.23 6.35
C ALA A 66 -2.34 12.83 6.71
N LEU A 67 -1.96 12.03 5.71
CA LEU A 67 -1.34 10.73 5.92
C LEU A 67 -0.01 10.85 6.68
N ALA A 68 0.85 11.78 6.28
CA ALA A 68 2.15 11.98 6.92
C ALA A 68 1.99 12.47 8.37
N GLU A 69 1.12 13.45 8.62
CA GLU A 69 0.85 13.95 9.96
C GLU A 69 0.37 12.84 10.91
N MET A 70 -0.54 11.99 10.44
CA MET A 70 -1.03 10.85 11.20
C MET A 70 0.09 9.84 11.49
N ILE A 71 0.90 9.49 10.48
CA ILE A 71 2.02 8.55 10.64
C ILE A 71 3.08 9.11 11.61
N GLU A 72 3.44 10.38 11.48
CA GLU A 72 4.40 11.03 12.38
C GLU A 72 3.89 11.08 13.83
N LYS A 73 2.60 11.32 14.03
CA LYS A 73 1.94 11.29 15.34
C LYS A 73 1.93 9.90 15.96
N GLU A 74 1.61 8.87 15.17
CA GLU A 74 1.59 7.48 15.63
C GLU A 74 2.99 6.92 15.85
N ASN A 75 3.98 7.43 15.13
CA ASN A 75 5.38 6.98 15.17
C ASN A 75 5.52 5.46 15.16
N PRO A 76 5.04 4.77 14.10
CA PRO A 76 5.05 3.31 14.04
C PRO A 76 6.44 2.74 13.75
N ASP A 77 6.64 1.48 14.13
CA ASP A 77 7.81 0.69 13.69
C ASP A 77 7.71 0.28 12.22
N LEU A 78 6.47 0.17 11.69
CA LEU A 78 6.23 -0.33 10.35
C LEU A 78 4.95 0.27 9.76
N ILE A 79 5.00 0.58 8.48
CA ILE A 79 3.86 1.02 7.68
C ILE A 79 3.57 -0.05 6.64
N ILE A 80 2.33 -0.52 6.56
CA ILE A 80 1.86 -1.51 5.58
C ILE A 80 0.86 -0.84 4.65
N PRO A 81 1.24 -0.47 3.41
CA PRO A 81 0.29 -0.06 2.39
C PRO A 81 -0.41 -1.30 1.80
N GLU A 82 -1.71 -1.41 2.03
CA GLU A 82 -2.52 -2.54 1.56
C GLU A 82 -3.41 -2.13 0.39
N VAL A 83 -3.89 -0.86 0.38
CA VAL A 83 -4.84 -0.36 -0.61
C VAL A 83 -4.14 0.46 -1.70
N GLU A 84 -4.69 0.44 -2.94
CA GLU A 84 -4.16 1.24 -4.05
C GLU A 84 -4.45 2.74 -3.92
N ALA A 85 -5.46 3.13 -3.15
CA ALA A 85 -5.85 4.54 -2.97
C ALA A 85 -5.01 5.21 -1.88
N ILE A 86 -3.70 5.33 -2.11
CA ILE A 86 -2.72 5.90 -1.16
C ILE A 86 -1.71 6.80 -1.88
N ALA A 87 -1.28 7.88 -1.21
CA ALA A 87 -0.27 8.81 -1.71
C ALA A 87 1.13 8.20 -1.65
N THR A 88 1.46 7.31 -2.61
CA THR A 88 2.76 6.63 -2.65
C THR A 88 3.97 7.56 -2.72
N PRO A 89 3.94 8.75 -3.39
CA PRO A 89 5.04 9.70 -3.30
C PRO A 89 5.33 10.13 -1.86
N LYS A 90 4.31 10.28 -1.02
CA LYS A 90 4.47 10.64 0.38
C LYS A 90 5.06 9.49 1.21
N LEU A 91 4.72 8.25 0.89
CA LEU A 91 5.38 7.08 1.52
C LEU A 91 6.89 7.04 1.19
N ILE A 92 7.28 7.40 -0.04
CA ILE A 92 8.70 7.50 -0.43
C ILE A 92 9.43 8.59 0.38
N GLU A 93 8.77 9.72 0.66
CA GLU A 93 9.33 10.77 1.52
C GLU A 93 9.49 10.28 2.97
N LEU A 94 8.50 9.53 3.49
CA LEU A 94 8.56 8.95 4.84
C LEU A 94 9.68 7.90 4.96
N GLU A 95 9.89 7.04 3.96
CA GLU A 95 11.03 6.12 3.94
C GLU A 95 12.36 6.88 4.01
N LYS A 96 12.51 7.99 3.26
CA LYS A 96 13.71 8.84 3.33
C LYS A 96 13.91 9.49 4.70
N LYS A 97 12.83 9.70 5.47
CA LYS A 97 12.88 10.18 6.86
C LYS A 97 13.21 9.06 7.86
N GLY A 98 13.32 7.81 7.42
CA GLY A 98 13.70 6.66 8.26
C GLY A 98 12.54 5.76 8.69
N TYR A 99 11.31 6.00 8.24
CA TYR A 99 10.21 5.06 8.46
C TYR A 99 10.38 3.79 7.63
N THR A 100 9.99 2.66 8.19
CA THR A 100 10.00 1.38 7.48
C THR A 100 8.65 1.16 6.80
N VAL A 101 8.65 0.99 5.48
CA VAL A 101 7.44 0.69 4.68
C VAL A 101 7.61 -0.69 4.05
N ILE A 102 6.64 -1.58 4.21
CA ILE A 102 6.67 -2.95 3.64
C ILE A 102 5.32 -3.28 2.98
N PRO A 103 5.32 -3.62 1.69
CA PRO A 103 6.46 -3.58 0.76
C PRO A 103 7.02 -2.15 0.63
N THR A 104 8.25 -2.00 0.15
CA THR A 104 8.88 -0.66 0.06
C THR A 104 7.97 0.33 -0.67
N ALA A 105 8.06 1.62 -0.30
CA ALA A 105 7.21 2.64 -0.93
C ALA A 105 7.39 2.68 -2.45
N ASN A 106 8.60 2.42 -2.95
CA ASN A 106 8.86 2.34 -4.39
C ASN A 106 8.21 1.10 -5.03
N ALA A 107 8.25 -0.07 -4.38
CA ALA A 107 7.55 -1.26 -4.87
C ALA A 107 6.03 -1.03 -4.91
N THR A 108 5.48 -0.43 -3.86
CA THR A 108 4.07 -0.02 -3.80
C THR A 108 3.72 0.92 -4.95
N TYR A 109 4.53 1.96 -5.18
CA TYR A 109 4.33 2.90 -6.29
C TYR A 109 4.31 2.19 -7.66
N LEU A 110 5.28 1.31 -7.91
CA LEU A 110 5.38 0.56 -9.18
C LEU A 110 4.20 -0.39 -9.40
N THR A 111 3.78 -1.12 -8.37
CA THR A 111 2.66 -2.07 -8.50
C THR A 111 1.32 -1.37 -8.76
N MET A 112 1.17 -0.14 -8.28
CA MET A 112 -0.02 0.69 -8.52
C MET A 112 0.02 1.39 -9.88
N ASN A 113 1.19 1.59 -10.45
CA ASN A 113 1.39 2.16 -11.78
C ASN A 113 1.44 1.05 -12.82
N ARG A 114 0.30 0.76 -13.45
CA ARG A 114 0.17 -0.34 -14.43
C ARG A 114 1.10 -0.18 -15.64
N GLU A 115 1.39 1.03 -16.07
CA GLU A 115 2.38 1.30 -17.10
C GLU A 115 3.79 1.07 -16.56
N GLY A 116 4.12 1.66 -15.41
CA GLY A 116 5.44 1.54 -14.80
C GLY A 116 5.87 0.11 -14.54
N ILE A 117 4.99 -0.72 -13.96
CA ILE A 117 5.33 -2.14 -13.68
C ILE A 117 5.52 -2.94 -14.97
N ARG A 118 4.76 -2.66 -16.05
CA ARG A 118 4.93 -3.36 -17.32
C ARG A 118 6.23 -2.98 -18.01
N ARG A 119 6.58 -1.68 -18.02
CA ARG A 119 7.85 -1.22 -18.57
C ARG A 119 9.02 -1.79 -17.79
N LEU A 120 8.98 -1.73 -16.46
CA LEU A 120 10.02 -2.34 -15.62
C LEU A 120 10.21 -3.83 -15.94
N ALA A 121 9.11 -4.59 -15.98
CA ALA A 121 9.19 -6.03 -16.22
C ALA A 121 9.71 -6.37 -17.63
N ALA A 122 9.13 -5.76 -18.67
CA ALA A 122 9.42 -6.13 -20.05
C ALA A 122 10.68 -5.44 -20.60
N GLU A 123 10.86 -4.14 -20.33
CA GLU A 123 11.84 -3.31 -21.01
C GLU A 123 13.18 -3.26 -20.22
N GLU A 124 13.12 -3.28 -18.87
CA GLU A 124 14.33 -3.20 -18.04
C GLU A 124 14.80 -4.56 -17.55
N LEU A 125 13.88 -5.41 -17.06
CA LEU A 125 14.22 -6.71 -16.48
C LEU A 125 14.17 -7.87 -17.49
N GLY A 126 13.62 -7.67 -18.70
CA GLY A 126 13.48 -8.71 -19.71
C GLY A 126 12.58 -9.88 -19.30
N ILE A 127 11.66 -9.67 -18.37
CA ILE A 127 10.72 -10.69 -17.91
C ILE A 127 9.63 -10.86 -18.97
N PRO A 128 9.29 -12.08 -19.38
CA PRO A 128 8.22 -12.33 -20.33
C PRO A 128 6.89 -11.77 -19.82
N THR A 129 6.25 -10.91 -20.63
CA THR A 129 4.93 -10.33 -20.35
C THR A 129 3.99 -10.58 -21.52
N SER A 130 2.67 -10.44 -21.30
CA SER A 130 1.73 -10.31 -22.40
C SER A 130 2.11 -9.10 -23.25
N ARG A 131 1.78 -9.13 -24.55
CA ARG A 131 1.87 -7.91 -25.37
C ARG A 131 0.99 -6.82 -24.79
N TYR A 132 1.47 -5.60 -24.78
CA TYR A 132 0.75 -4.45 -24.24
C TYR A 132 1.02 -3.21 -25.08
N GLU A 133 0.08 -2.29 -25.06
CA GLU A 133 0.23 -0.92 -25.53
C GLU A 133 -0.47 0.03 -24.58
N PHE A 134 -0.03 1.27 -24.57
CA PHE A 134 -0.65 2.33 -23.77
C PHE A 134 -1.35 3.30 -24.71
N ALA A 135 -2.52 3.78 -24.30
CA ALA A 135 -3.33 4.71 -25.06
C ALA A 135 -3.89 5.79 -24.12
N GLN A 136 -3.79 7.04 -24.54
CA GLN A 136 -4.32 8.20 -23.81
C GLN A 136 -5.60 8.76 -24.46
N THR A 137 -5.85 8.38 -25.72
CA THR A 137 -7.00 8.83 -26.51
C THR A 137 -7.76 7.64 -27.10
N GLU A 138 -9.01 7.87 -27.53
CA GLU A 138 -9.80 6.82 -28.16
C GLU A 138 -9.17 6.34 -29.48
N ASP A 139 -8.60 7.24 -30.26
CA ASP A 139 -7.94 6.90 -31.53
C ASP A 139 -6.70 6.02 -31.29
N GLU A 140 -5.88 6.36 -30.32
CA GLU A 140 -4.73 5.54 -29.90
C GLU A 140 -5.18 4.18 -29.41
N PHE A 141 -6.25 4.11 -28.60
CA PHE A 141 -6.82 2.85 -28.14
C PHE A 141 -7.27 1.97 -29.29
N ARG A 142 -8.02 2.51 -30.26
CA ARG A 142 -8.47 1.77 -31.44
C ARG A 142 -7.29 1.25 -32.27
N ALA A 143 -6.27 2.06 -32.44
CA ALA A 143 -5.04 1.67 -33.14
C ALA A 143 -4.29 0.58 -32.37
N ALA A 144 -4.18 0.70 -31.03
CA ALA A 144 -3.55 -0.30 -30.17
C ALA A 144 -4.27 -1.65 -30.22
N VAL A 145 -5.60 -1.66 -30.16
CA VAL A 145 -6.41 -2.89 -30.33
C VAL A 145 -6.13 -3.57 -31.67
N GLY A 146 -5.99 -2.78 -32.74
CA GLY A 146 -5.66 -3.31 -34.08
C GLY A 146 -4.28 -4.00 -34.13
N ARG A 147 -3.31 -3.49 -33.37
CA ARG A 147 -1.96 -4.07 -33.31
C ARG A 147 -1.85 -5.25 -32.34
N ILE A 148 -2.50 -5.16 -31.20
CA ILE A 148 -2.50 -6.24 -30.19
C ILE A 148 -3.31 -7.45 -30.69
N GLY A 149 -4.49 -7.21 -31.25
CA GLY A 149 -5.42 -8.25 -31.68
C GLY A 149 -6.28 -8.80 -30.54
N PHE A 150 -7.23 -9.67 -30.90
CA PHE A 150 -8.12 -10.31 -29.93
C PHE A 150 -7.67 -11.75 -29.63
N PRO A 151 -7.96 -12.27 -28.37
CA PRO A 151 -8.62 -11.59 -27.27
C PRO A 151 -7.67 -10.60 -26.55
N CYS A 152 -8.19 -9.45 -26.13
CA CYS A 152 -7.47 -8.45 -25.34
C CYS A 152 -8.37 -7.85 -24.24
N VAL A 153 -7.77 -7.29 -23.19
CA VAL A 153 -8.41 -6.55 -22.09
C VAL A 153 -7.82 -5.16 -21.99
#